data_dfab5687a0e49c409dec88b0c08d612b
#
_entry.id   dfab5687a0e49c409dec88b0c08d612b
#
_cell.length_a   1.000
_cell.length_b   1.000
_cell.length_c   1.000
_cell.angle_alpha   90.00
_cell.angle_beta   90.00
_cell.angle_gamma   90.00
#
_symmetry.space_group_name_H-M   'P 1'
#
loop_
_entity.id
_entity.type
_entity.pdbx_description
1 polymer ?
#
loop_
_entity_poly.entity_id
_entity_poly.type
_entity_poly.pdbx_seq_one_letter_code
_entity_poly.pdbx_strand_id
1 'polypeptide(L)'
;MDEQQEREQRGIVIAATSKLQRADDGKRWFVPSQSHNTGTTRGNYYEVKPDLVKPYCSCPDFTARQRTCKHIYAVEIVTKREYTDDGETQTYTETTIVKKTYKQEWRAYNAAQVNEKEEFQRLLSQLVKGVGEPSQKTGRPRLPFEDMIFAAAFKVYSTVSGRRFMSDLRDAHAKGYISKLPCYNSIFNYFEDETLTPYLKMLIEESSLPLQTIESDFAVDSSGFSTCRFVQWVQAKHHDPKLLTTREWIKVHLMCGVKTNVVTAVEITDRFAGDSPQFEALVKTTGQNFTMAQVSADKAYLSAANLQTVIDHHAMPFIPFKANSEPAKRSKNTLWRRMYAYYTYNQDYFMKSYHKRSNVETTFSMIKAKFGDSLRSKTKTAQINEALCKILAHNICCLIQSMFELEIKPEFWSEELA
;
A
#
# COMPACT_ATOMS: atom_id res chain seq x y z
N MET A 1 -24.78 1.57 12.94
CA MET A 1 -24.03 2.37 13.91
C MET A 1 -24.98 3.42 14.44
N ASP A 2 -24.99 3.64 15.75
CA ASP A 2 -25.74 4.72 16.36
C ASP A 2 -25.13 6.08 15.93
N GLU A 3 -25.96 7.09 15.74
CA GLU A 3 -25.56 8.44 15.31
C GLU A 3 -24.48 9.05 16.24
N GLN A 4 -24.46 8.63 17.50
CA GLN A 4 -23.48 9.03 18.49
C GLN A 4 -22.11 8.39 18.23
N GLN A 5 -22.06 7.10 17.90
CA GLN A 5 -20.83 6.40 17.53
C GLN A 5 -20.19 6.98 16.26
N GLU A 6 -20.98 7.39 15.29
CA GLU A 6 -20.48 8.02 14.07
C GLU A 6 -19.82 9.39 14.36
N ARG A 7 -20.38 10.18 15.27
CA ARG A 7 -19.81 11.46 15.71
C ARG A 7 -18.51 11.27 16.49
N GLU A 8 -18.44 10.25 17.33
CA GLU A 8 -17.25 9.89 18.07
C GLU A 8 -16.12 9.47 17.12
N GLN A 9 -16.41 8.61 16.16
CA GLN A 9 -15.43 8.21 15.13
C GLN A 9 -14.92 9.40 14.31
N ARG A 10 -15.81 10.31 13.91
CA ARG A 10 -15.40 11.56 13.24
C ARG A 10 -14.59 12.47 14.16
N GLY A 11 -14.83 12.44 15.45
CA GLY A 11 -14.03 13.12 16.47
C GLY A 11 -12.61 12.56 16.55
N ILE A 12 -12.46 11.23 16.54
CA ILE A 12 -11.16 10.54 16.49
C ILE A 12 -10.35 10.95 15.25
N VAL A 13 -11.00 10.98 14.10
CA VAL A 13 -10.35 11.42 12.85
C VAL A 13 -9.85 12.86 12.95
N ILE A 14 -10.67 13.78 13.47
CA ILE A 14 -10.27 15.19 13.65
C ILE A 14 -9.09 15.29 14.62
N ALA A 15 -9.13 14.60 15.76
CA ALA A 15 -8.05 14.60 16.73
C ALA A 15 -6.73 14.05 16.14
N ALA A 16 -6.83 13.06 15.25
CA ALA A 16 -5.67 12.44 14.60
C ALA A 16 -5.09 13.25 13.42
N THR A 17 -5.94 13.98 12.68
CA THR A 17 -5.55 14.62 11.41
C THR A 17 -5.41 16.13 11.49
N SER A 18 -5.96 16.77 12.52
CA SER A 18 -6.01 18.22 12.62
C SER A 18 -5.22 18.74 13.82
N LYS A 19 -4.56 19.89 13.64
CA LYS A 19 -3.90 20.58 14.75
C LYS A 19 -4.95 21.37 15.53
N LEU A 20 -5.32 20.91 16.72
CA LEU A 20 -6.18 21.64 17.63
C LEU A 20 -5.33 22.70 18.37
N GLN A 21 -5.88 23.91 18.49
CA GLN A 21 -5.22 25.01 19.17
C GLN A 21 -5.93 25.30 20.48
N ARG A 22 -5.18 25.40 21.56
CA ARG A 22 -5.72 25.83 22.87
C ARG A 22 -5.60 27.34 22.97
N ALA A 23 -6.64 27.99 23.44
CA ALA A 23 -6.61 29.43 23.70
C ALA A 23 -5.76 29.76 24.93
N ASP A 24 -5.25 31.00 25.00
CA ASP A 24 -4.38 31.48 26.10
C ASP A 24 -5.09 31.41 27.48
N ASP A 25 -6.41 31.39 27.51
CA ASP A 25 -7.20 31.24 28.73
C ASP A 25 -7.20 29.80 29.28
N GLY A 26 -6.64 28.86 28.52
CA GLY A 26 -6.57 27.45 28.90
C GLY A 26 -7.90 26.71 28.92
N LYS A 27 -9.03 27.39 28.65
CA LYS A 27 -10.40 26.84 28.76
C LYS A 27 -11.08 26.61 27.41
N ARG A 28 -10.58 27.24 26.37
CA ARG A 28 -11.16 27.19 25.02
C ARG A 28 -10.20 26.52 24.07
N TRP A 29 -10.78 25.82 23.08
CA TRP A 29 -10.05 25.16 21.99
C TRP A 29 -10.59 25.63 20.65
N PHE A 30 -9.71 25.74 19.67
CA PHE A 30 -10.05 26.03 18.28
C PHE A 30 -9.82 24.80 17.43
N VAL A 31 -10.90 24.25 16.88
CA VAL A 31 -10.90 23.04 16.05
C VAL A 31 -11.19 23.44 14.60
N PRO A 32 -10.33 23.09 13.62
CA PRO A 32 -10.54 23.48 12.24
C PRO A 32 -11.79 22.83 11.64
N SER A 33 -12.51 23.59 10.83
CA SER A 33 -13.66 23.09 10.06
C SER A 33 -13.18 22.12 8.99
N GLN A 34 -13.91 21.03 8.80
CA GLN A 34 -13.66 20.06 7.73
C GLN A 34 -14.53 20.26 6.49
N SER A 35 -15.37 21.28 6.46
CA SER A 35 -16.17 21.60 5.27
C SER A 35 -15.30 22.31 4.23
N HIS A 36 -15.11 21.68 3.09
CA HIS A 36 -14.43 22.21 1.91
C HIS A 36 -15.34 23.20 1.14
N ASN A 37 -15.87 24.23 1.76
CA ASN A 37 -16.54 25.26 0.99
C ASN A 37 -16.24 26.64 1.52
N THR A 38 -15.74 27.42 0.59
CA THR A 38 -15.70 28.88 0.43
C THR A 38 -14.30 29.49 0.55
N GLY A 39 -13.88 30.06 -0.57
CA GLY A 39 -12.67 30.84 -0.78
C GLY A 39 -12.64 32.14 0.03
N THR A 40 -12.43 32.02 1.32
CA THR A 40 -12.03 33.13 2.18
C THR A 40 -10.81 32.70 3.00
N THR A 41 -9.78 33.48 2.92
CA THR A 41 -8.42 33.33 3.43
C THR A 41 -8.26 33.33 4.97
N ARG A 42 -9.31 33.03 5.74
CA ARG A 42 -9.23 32.74 7.17
C ARG A 42 -9.82 31.37 7.42
N GLY A 43 -8.97 30.42 7.81
CA GLY A 43 -9.39 29.06 8.19
C GLY A 43 -10.55 29.14 9.20
N ASN A 44 -11.69 28.55 8.85
CA ASN A 44 -12.82 28.49 9.75
C ASN A 44 -12.51 27.53 10.89
N TYR A 45 -12.35 28.06 12.09
CA TYR A 45 -12.23 27.31 13.32
C TYR A 45 -13.54 27.37 14.10
N TYR A 46 -13.87 26.26 14.75
CA TYR A 46 -14.95 26.21 15.71
C TYR A 46 -14.38 26.35 17.13
N GLU A 47 -14.97 27.24 17.93
CA GLU A 47 -14.66 27.37 19.34
C GLU A 47 -15.31 26.22 20.10
N VAL A 48 -14.53 25.50 20.90
CA VAL A 48 -14.97 24.36 21.72
C VAL A 48 -14.59 24.63 23.18
N LYS A 49 -15.55 24.49 24.08
CA LYS A 49 -15.35 24.50 25.53
C LYS A 49 -15.68 23.10 26.04
N PRO A 50 -14.66 22.27 26.36
CA PRO A 50 -14.89 20.95 26.90
C PRO A 50 -15.22 21.07 28.41
N ASP A 51 -16.49 21.22 28.71
CA ASP A 51 -17.01 21.22 30.07
C ASP A 51 -17.74 19.91 30.35
N LEU A 52 -17.55 19.31 31.52
CA LEU A 52 -18.17 18.02 31.85
C LEU A 52 -19.69 18.12 32.06
N VAL A 53 -20.18 19.28 32.47
CA VAL A 53 -21.61 19.48 32.78
C VAL A 53 -22.32 20.18 31.60
N LYS A 54 -21.65 21.12 30.96
CA LYS A 54 -22.22 21.92 29.87
C LYS A 54 -21.18 22.13 28.74
N PRO A 55 -20.85 21.09 28.00
CA PRO A 55 -19.96 21.25 26.85
C PRO A 55 -20.57 22.20 25.81
N TYR A 56 -19.72 22.99 25.16
CA TYR A 56 -20.13 23.95 24.13
C TYR A 56 -19.27 23.85 22.88
N CYS A 57 -19.90 23.98 21.72
CA CYS A 57 -19.22 24.13 20.44
C CYS A 57 -19.96 25.11 19.53
N SER A 58 -19.27 26.01 18.88
CA SER A 58 -19.84 26.96 17.93
C SER A 58 -20.22 26.37 16.58
N CYS A 59 -20.08 25.07 16.36
CA CYS A 59 -20.41 24.44 15.06
C CYS A 59 -21.93 24.34 14.83
N PRO A 60 -22.39 24.36 13.56
CA PRO A 60 -23.80 24.27 13.21
C PRO A 60 -24.51 23.02 13.78
N ASP A 61 -23.83 21.88 13.82
CA ASP A 61 -24.40 20.63 14.36
C ASP A 61 -24.71 20.74 15.86
N PHE A 62 -23.78 21.31 16.64
CA PHE A 62 -24.03 21.55 18.07
C PHE A 62 -25.10 22.61 18.30
N THR A 63 -25.04 23.71 17.54
CA THR A 63 -26.03 24.84 17.67
C THR A 63 -27.45 24.37 17.38
N ALA A 64 -27.62 23.51 16.37
CA ALA A 64 -28.94 23.01 15.96
C ALA A 64 -29.48 21.92 16.91
N ARG A 65 -28.62 21.05 17.44
CA ARG A 65 -29.04 19.80 18.13
C ARG A 65 -28.77 19.77 19.62
N GLN A 66 -27.95 20.70 20.14
CA GLN A 66 -27.50 20.77 21.54
C GLN A 66 -26.99 19.43 22.13
N ARG A 67 -26.33 18.64 21.28
CA ARG A 67 -25.73 17.33 21.64
C ARG A 67 -24.24 17.34 21.32
N THR A 68 -23.47 16.51 22.04
CA THR A 68 -22.03 16.37 21.83
C THR A 68 -21.72 16.11 20.34
N CYS A 69 -21.00 17.04 19.73
CA CYS A 69 -20.63 16.98 18.32
C CYS A 69 -19.21 16.42 18.15
N LYS A 70 -18.84 16.08 16.93
CA LYS A 70 -17.51 15.55 16.57
C LYS A 70 -16.34 16.42 17.04
N HIS A 71 -16.52 17.74 17.16
CA HIS A 71 -15.45 18.66 17.58
C HIS A 71 -15.24 18.61 19.10
N ILE A 72 -16.32 18.42 19.89
CA ILE A 72 -16.21 18.19 21.34
C ILE A 72 -15.49 16.87 21.59
N TYR A 73 -15.89 15.76 20.92
CA TYR A 73 -15.17 14.48 21.00
C TYR A 73 -13.69 14.61 20.62
N ALA A 74 -13.36 15.37 19.58
CA ALA A 74 -11.97 15.58 19.20
C ALA A 74 -11.13 16.23 20.31
N VAL A 75 -11.70 17.22 21.02
CA VAL A 75 -11.02 17.87 22.15
C VAL A 75 -10.94 16.93 23.36
N GLU A 76 -11.98 16.17 23.67
CA GLU A 76 -12.00 15.19 24.77
C GLU A 76 -10.98 14.06 24.54
N ILE A 77 -10.76 13.65 23.30
CA ILE A 77 -9.74 12.63 22.93
C ILE A 77 -8.33 13.18 23.11
N VAL A 78 -8.11 14.46 22.78
CA VAL A 78 -6.79 15.11 22.95
C VAL A 78 -6.53 15.42 24.42
N THR A 79 -7.59 15.67 25.21
CA THR A 79 -7.49 16.01 26.62
C THR A 79 -8.23 14.97 27.46
N LYS A 80 -7.52 13.98 27.98
CA LYS A 80 -8.08 13.03 28.93
C LYS A 80 -8.05 13.65 30.32
N ARG A 81 -9.21 13.77 30.96
CA ARG A 81 -9.34 14.28 32.31
C ARG A 81 -9.53 13.09 33.27
N GLU A 82 -8.63 12.92 34.20
CA GLU A 82 -8.76 11.94 35.30
C GLU A 82 -9.18 12.69 36.57
N TYR A 83 -10.26 12.25 37.18
CA TYR A 83 -10.69 12.73 38.46
C TYR A 83 -10.23 11.73 39.50
N THR A 84 -9.50 12.17 40.50
CA THR A 84 -9.24 11.38 41.73
C THR A 84 -10.34 11.67 42.72
N ASP A 85 -10.95 10.60 43.23
CA ASP A 85 -12.19 10.60 44.05
C ASP A 85 -11.91 10.82 45.53
N ASP A 86 -11.06 11.74 45.91
CA ASP A 86 -10.77 12.07 47.30
C ASP A 86 -11.57 13.28 47.84
N GLY A 87 -12.57 13.73 47.07
CA GLY A 87 -13.58 14.69 47.49
C GLY A 87 -13.12 16.14 47.75
N GLU A 88 -11.82 16.39 47.90
CA GLU A 88 -11.30 17.74 48.17
C GLU A 88 -10.32 18.28 47.13
N THR A 89 -9.70 17.42 46.27
CA THR A 89 -8.73 17.85 45.28
C THR A 89 -9.05 17.25 43.93
N GLN A 90 -9.41 18.08 42.95
CA GLN A 90 -9.57 17.63 41.55
C GLN A 90 -8.22 17.75 40.85
N THR A 91 -7.56 16.62 40.58
CA THR A 91 -6.35 16.58 39.77
C THR A 91 -6.70 16.32 38.30
N TYR A 92 -6.33 17.24 37.42
CA TYR A 92 -6.50 17.09 35.99
C TYR A 92 -5.22 16.58 35.36
N THR A 93 -5.25 15.37 34.78
CA THR A 93 -4.14 14.87 33.95
C THR A 93 -4.44 15.17 32.51
N GLU A 94 -3.71 16.11 31.91
CA GLU A 94 -3.78 16.40 30.48
C GLU A 94 -2.87 15.44 29.73
N THR A 95 -3.46 14.49 28.99
CA THR A 95 -2.71 13.60 28.12
C THR A 95 -2.70 14.19 26.71
N THR A 96 -1.61 14.84 26.33
CA THR A 96 -1.42 15.30 24.96
C THR A 96 -0.98 14.10 24.10
N ILE A 97 -1.83 13.67 23.17
CA ILE A 97 -1.42 12.71 22.16
C ILE A 97 -0.49 13.43 21.19
N VAL A 98 0.80 13.34 21.46
CA VAL A 98 1.82 13.82 20.52
C VAL A 98 1.85 12.83 19.38
N LYS A 99 1.34 13.22 18.22
CA LYS A 99 1.56 12.46 16.97
C LYS A 99 3.07 12.43 16.74
N LYS A 100 3.67 11.26 16.92
CA LYS A 100 5.10 11.05 16.66
C LYS A 100 5.27 11.09 15.15
N THR A 101 5.47 12.29 14.60
CA THR A 101 5.88 12.46 13.21
C THR A 101 7.35 12.11 13.15
N TYR A 102 7.68 11.04 12.43
CA TYR A 102 9.08 10.79 12.08
C TYR A 102 9.53 11.96 11.20
N LYS A 103 10.69 12.52 11.56
CA LYS A 103 11.26 13.63 10.81
C LYS A 103 11.63 13.09 9.43
N GLN A 104 10.94 13.56 8.39
CA GLN A 104 11.25 13.21 7.00
C GLN A 104 12.63 13.82 6.64
N GLU A 105 13.53 13.03 6.11
CA GLU A 105 14.79 13.48 5.56
C GLU A 105 14.57 14.17 4.19
N TRP A 106 14.02 15.38 4.24
CA TRP A 106 13.60 16.13 3.06
C TRP A 106 14.68 16.29 2.00
N ARG A 107 15.96 16.42 2.42
CA ARG A 107 17.08 16.58 1.48
C ARG A 107 17.26 15.31 0.64
N ALA A 108 17.30 14.15 1.29
CA ALA A 108 17.42 12.85 0.62
C ALA A 108 16.18 12.57 -0.25
N TYR A 109 14.99 12.82 0.30
CA TYR A 109 13.73 12.67 -0.45
C TYR A 109 13.73 13.51 -1.74
N ASN A 110 14.05 14.80 -1.65
CA ASN A 110 14.07 15.68 -2.82
C ASN A 110 15.12 15.24 -3.84
N ALA A 111 16.31 14.82 -3.38
CA ALA A 111 17.35 14.30 -4.27
C ALA A 111 16.89 13.03 -5.01
N ALA A 112 16.21 12.10 -4.31
CA ALA A 112 15.62 10.92 -4.94
C ALA A 112 14.60 11.30 -6.02
N GLN A 113 13.69 12.25 -5.74
CA GLN A 113 12.66 12.67 -6.69
C GLN A 113 13.22 13.36 -7.93
N VAL A 114 14.21 14.25 -7.76
CA VAL A 114 14.82 14.99 -8.88
C VAL A 114 15.58 14.06 -9.83
N ASN A 115 16.25 13.04 -9.30
CA ASN A 115 17.04 12.09 -10.09
C ASN A 115 16.28 10.83 -10.49
N GLU A 116 15.00 10.70 -10.08
CA GLU A 116 14.25 9.44 -10.20
C GLU A 116 14.22 8.86 -11.62
N LYS A 117 13.93 9.66 -12.65
CA LYS A 117 13.82 9.14 -14.02
C LYS A 117 15.16 8.60 -14.54
N GLU A 118 16.26 9.22 -14.20
CA GLU A 118 17.59 8.80 -14.64
C GLU A 118 18.02 7.53 -13.92
N GLU A 119 17.89 7.52 -12.60
CA GLU A 119 18.19 6.35 -11.78
C GLU A 119 17.26 5.17 -12.11
N PHE A 120 15.99 5.42 -12.42
CA PHE A 120 15.06 4.41 -12.87
C PHE A 120 15.54 3.68 -14.12
N GLN A 121 15.97 4.43 -15.13
CA GLN A 121 16.50 3.84 -16.38
C GLN A 121 17.78 3.06 -16.13
N ARG A 122 18.69 3.59 -15.31
CA ARG A 122 19.96 2.97 -14.94
C ARG A 122 19.72 1.63 -14.22
N LEU A 123 18.91 1.65 -13.16
CA LEU A 123 18.62 0.45 -12.36
C LEU A 123 17.84 -0.60 -13.18
N LEU A 124 16.84 -0.17 -13.96
CA LEU A 124 16.10 -1.08 -14.82
C LEU A 124 17.01 -1.73 -15.87
N SER A 125 17.94 -0.97 -16.48
CA SER A 125 18.90 -1.53 -17.43
C SER A 125 19.83 -2.55 -16.78
N GLN A 126 20.28 -2.30 -15.55
CA GLN A 126 21.10 -3.27 -14.79
C GLN A 126 20.32 -4.52 -14.44
N LEU A 127 19.07 -4.36 -14.00
CA LEU A 127 18.20 -5.45 -13.59
C LEU A 127 17.86 -6.39 -14.75
N VAL A 128 17.57 -5.88 -15.94
CA VAL A 128 17.18 -6.71 -17.07
C VAL A 128 18.35 -7.47 -17.73
N LYS A 129 19.59 -7.06 -17.52
CA LYS A 129 20.79 -7.72 -18.08
C LYS A 129 21.01 -9.15 -17.60
N GLY A 130 20.48 -9.50 -16.43
CA GLY A 130 20.54 -10.89 -15.93
C GLY A 130 19.48 -11.82 -16.54
N VAL A 131 18.59 -11.29 -17.41
CA VAL A 131 17.52 -12.09 -18.00
C VAL A 131 18.02 -12.84 -19.23
N GLY A 132 17.95 -14.19 -19.19
CA GLY A 132 18.28 -15.02 -20.33
C GLY A 132 17.29 -14.88 -21.49
N GLU A 133 17.79 -15.02 -22.73
CA GLU A 133 16.94 -15.02 -23.91
C GLU A 133 16.07 -16.30 -23.98
N PRO A 134 14.74 -16.17 -24.14
CA PRO A 134 13.87 -17.32 -24.36
C PRO A 134 14.22 -18.05 -25.65
N SER A 135 14.24 -19.39 -25.61
CA SER A 135 14.55 -20.18 -26.80
C SER A 135 13.56 -19.94 -27.92
N GLN A 136 14.07 -19.65 -29.10
CA GLN A 136 13.27 -19.51 -30.34
C GLN A 136 13.69 -20.59 -31.34
N LYS A 137 12.74 -21.48 -31.71
CA LYS A 137 13.04 -22.58 -32.65
C LYS A 137 12.95 -22.18 -34.14
N THR A 138 12.00 -21.29 -34.50
CA THR A 138 11.72 -20.91 -35.89
C THR A 138 11.21 -19.47 -35.96
N GLY A 139 11.28 -18.87 -37.17
CA GLY A 139 10.72 -17.54 -37.45
C GLY A 139 11.77 -16.43 -37.51
N ARG A 140 11.27 -15.17 -37.67
CA ARG A 140 12.14 -14.00 -37.68
C ARG A 140 12.78 -13.83 -36.30
N PRO A 141 14.10 -13.52 -36.21
CA PRO A 141 14.75 -13.26 -34.92
C PRO A 141 13.99 -12.23 -34.09
N ARG A 142 13.80 -12.54 -32.81
CA ARG A 142 13.18 -11.61 -31.86
C ARG A 142 14.08 -10.39 -31.64
N LEU A 143 13.48 -9.30 -31.17
CA LEU A 143 14.24 -8.23 -30.54
C LEU A 143 14.85 -8.76 -29.24
N PRO A 144 16.01 -8.26 -28.81
CA PRO A 144 16.59 -8.68 -27.54
C PRO A 144 15.56 -8.63 -26.42
N PHE A 145 15.42 -9.71 -25.66
CA PHE A 145 14.34 -9.83 -24.69
C PHE A 145 14.52 -8.84 -23.53
N GLU A 146 15.76 -8.61 -23.10
CA GLU A 146 16.12 -7.59 -22.13
C GLU A 146 15.64 -6.18 -22.57
N ASP A 147 15.88 -5.80 -23.84
CA ASP A 147 15.43 -4.52 -24.39
C ASP A 147 13.90 -4.40 -24.35
N MET A 148 13.20 -5.51 -24.60
CA MET A 148 11.73 -5.51 -24.62
C MET A 148 11.14 -5.43 -23.22
N ILE A 149 11.74 -6.08 -22.22
CA ILE A 149 11.36 -5.95 -20.81
C ILE A 149 11.60 -4.52 -20.33
N PHE A 150 12.79 -3.98 -20.64
CA PHE A 150 13.11 -2.58 -20.35
C PHE A 150 12.04 -1.64 -20.93
N ALA A 151 11.74 -1.79 -22.24
CA ALA A 151 10.77 -0.95 -22.91
C ALA A 151 9.36 -1.09 -22.31
N ALA A 152 8.94 -2.30 -21.92
CA ALA A 152 7.64 -2.54 -21.30
C ALA A 152 7.53 -1.87 -19.92
N ALA A 153 8.49 -2.09 -19.03
CA ALA A 153 8.50 -1.50 -17.70
C ALA A 153 8.64 0.04 -17.74
N PHE A 154 9.53 0.57 -18.58
CA PHE A 154 9.72 2.00 -18.75
C PHE A 154 8.51 2.68 -19.40
N LYS A 155 7.80 1.99 -20.31
CA LYS A 155 6.52 2.45 -20.87
C LYS A 155 5.46 2.63 -19.78
N VAL A 156 5.37 1.71 -18.84
CA VAL A 156 4.43 1.80 -17.71
C VAL A 156 4.83 2.93 -16.78
N TYR A 157 6.12 3.03 -16.43
CA TYR A 157 6.65 4.12 -15.60
C TYR A 157 6.34 5.51 -16.20
N SER A 158 6.53 5.69 -17.52
CA SER A 158 6.31 6.97 -18.21
C SER A 158 4.85 7.45 -18.19
N THR A 159 3.88 6.56 -17.99
CA THR A 159 2.43 6.80 -18.00
C THR A 159 1.82 7.41 -19.24
N VAL A 160 2.63 7.84 -20.21
CA VAL A 160 2.18 8.46 -21.48
C VAL A 160 1.71 7.43 -22.51
N SER A 161 1.12 7.87 -23.62
CA SER A 161 0.71 6.96 -24.71
C SER A 161 1.93 6.32 -25.40
N GLY A 162 1.76 5.14 -26.00
CA GLY A 162 2.86 4.43 -26.69
C GLY A 162 3.60 5.27 -27.72
N ARG A 163 2.87 6.11 -28.50
CA ARG A 163 3.51 6.99 -29.49
C ARG A 163 4.36 8.08 -28.85
N ARG A 164 3.88 8.71 -27.75
CA ARG A 164 4.63 9.73 -27.02
C ARG A 164 5.84 9.12 -26.29
N PHE A 165 5.69 7.92 -25.77
CA PHE A 165 6.76 7.17 -25.12
C PHE A 165 7.98 6.93 -26.02
N MET A 166 7.80 6.88 -27.35
CA MET A 166 8.92 6.69 -28.28
C MET A 166 9.99 7.79 -28.20
N SER A 167 9.68 8.96 -27.68
CA SER A 167 10.69 9.99 -27.37
C SER A 167 11.58 9.56 -26.21
N ASP A 168 10.98 9.16 -25.11
CA ASP A 168 11.71 8.67 -23.92
C ASP A 168 12.56 7.42 -24.26
N LEU A 169 12.03 6.53 -25.10
CA LEU A 169 12.73 5.31 -25.49
C LEU A 169 13.93 5.59 -26.42
N ARG A 170 13.85 6.59 -27.30
CA ARG A 170 15.01 7.05 -28.08
C ARG A 170 16.12 7.62 -27.20
N ASP A 171 15.76 8.39 -26.18
CA ASP A 171 16.73 8.91 -25.23
C ASP A 171 17.42 7.77 -24.46
N ALA A 172 16.65 6.75 -24.03
CA ALA A 172 17.19 5.57 -23.37
C ALA A 172 18.15 4.78 -24.29
N HIS A 173 17.80 4.64 -25.58
CA HIS A 173 18.67 4.03 -26.59
C HIS A 173 19.94 4.85 -26.82
N ALA A 174 19.84 6.16 -26.92
CA ALA A 174 21.00 7.04 -27.08
C ALA A 174 21.95 6.99 -25.88
N LYS A 175 21.42 6.74 -24.66
CA LYS A 175 22.19 6.52 -23.44
C LYS A 175 22.76 5.10 -23.31
N GLY A 176 22.43 4.18 -24.24
CA GLY A 176 22.93 2.81 -24.26
C GLY A 176 22.23 1.88 -23.26
N TYR A 177 21.07 2.24 -22.76
CA TYR A 177 20.28 1.38 -21.87
C TYR A 177 19.59 0.22 -22.61
N ILE A 178 19.34 0.35 -23.89
CA ILE A 178 18.85 -0.70 -24.80
C ILE A 178 19.71 -0.75 -26.05
N SER A 179 19.87 -1.94 -26.61
CA SER A 179 20.71 -2.18 -27.81
C SER A 179 19.95 -1.91 -29.11
N LYS A 180 18.66 -2.19 -29.15
CA LYS A 180 17.79 -1.99 -30.30
C LYS A 180 16.55 -1.20 -29.94
N LEU A 181 16.19 -0.24 -30.79
CA LEU A 181 15.00 0.58 -30.61
C LEU A 181 13.76 -0.15 -31.19
N PRO A 182 12.86 -0.69 -30.35
CA PRO A 182 11.60 -1.26 -30.84
C PRO A 182 10.61 -0.19 -31.25
N CYS A 183 9.68 -0.52 -32.16
CA CYS A 183 8.52 0.33 -32.39
C CYS A 183 7.46 0.12 -31.29
N TYR A 184 6.56 1.10 -31.13
CA TYR A 184 5.54 1.02 -30.06
C TYR A 184 4.59 -0.19 -30.21
N ASN A 185 4.32 -0.66 -31.43
CA ASN A 185 3.52 -1.87 -31.63
C ASN A 185 4.24 -3.12 -31.13
N SER A 186 5.56 -3.22 -31.32
CA SER A 186 6.33 -4.34 -30.78
C SER A 186 6.20 -4.42 -29.26
N ILE A 187 6.22 -3.27 -28.55
CA ILE A 187 6.05 -3.22 -27.10
C ILE A 187 4.68 -3.78 -26.69
N PHE A 188 3.62 -3.41 -27.42
CA PHE A 188 2.28 -3.92 -27.14
C PHE A 188 2.15 -5.42 -27.42
N ASN A 189 2.77 -5.92 -28.51
CA ASN A 189 2.79 -7.35 -28.80
C ASN A 189 3.50 -8.14 -27.69
N TYR A 190 4.58 -7.60 -27.10
CA TYR A 190 5.25 -8.26 -25.99
C TYR A 190 4.42 -8.25 -24.70
N PHE A 191 3.59 -7.23 -24.45
CA PHE A 191 2.62 -7.31 -23.36
C PHE A 191 1.64 -8.48 -23.54
N GLU A 192 1.35 -8.91 -24.75
CA GLU A 192 0.47 -10.04 -25.05
C GLU A 192 1.20 -11.40 -25.01
N ASP A 193 2.51 -11.41 -24.88
CA ASP A 193 3.32 -12.64 -24.78
C ASP A 193 3.25 -13.22 -23.37
N GLU A 194 2.72 -14.43 -23.23
CA GLU A 194 2.62 -15.14 -21.95
C GLU A 194 3.99 -15.46 -21.36
N THR A 195 5.04 -15.58 -22.20
CA THR A 195 6.39 -15.84 -21.71
C THR A 195 6.94 -14.69 -20.88
N LEU A 196 6.44 -13.48 -21.02
CA LEU A 196 6.86 -12.31 -20.26
C LEU A 196 6.45 -12.39 -18.77
N THR A 197 5.30 -13.00 -18.48
CA THR A 197 4.73 -13.03 -17.11
C THR A 197 5.68 -13.60 -16.07
N PRO A 198 6.28 -14.80 -16.23
CA PRO A 198 7.19 -15.36 -15.22
C PRO A 198 8.47 -14.53 -15.05
N TYR A 199 8.99 -13.95 -16.13
CA TYR A 199 10.16 -13.08 -16.02
C TYR A 199 9.86 -11.79 -15.25
N LEU A 200 8.68 -11.19 -15.44
CA LEU A 200 8.29 -10.01 -14.65
C LEU A 200 8.14 -10.34 -13.17
N LYS A 201 7.61 -11.52 -12.81
CA LYS A 201 7.56 -11.97 -11.40
C LYS A 201 8.96 -12.11 -10.83
N MET A 202 9.85 -12.83 -11.53
CA MET A 202 11.25 -12.98 -11.14
C MET A 202 11.95 -11.62 -10.95
N LEU A 203 11.74 -10.67 -11.85
CA LEU A 203 12.34 -9.33 -11.74
C LEU A 203 11.77 -8.52 -10.57
N ILE A 204 10.50 -8.73 -10.20
CA ILE A 204 9.93 -8.13 -8.99
C ILE A 204 10.64 -8.68 -7.75
N GLU A 205 10.86 -9.98 -7.67
CA GLU A 205 11.61 -10.63 -6.60
C GLU A 205 13.05 -10.10 -6.55
N GLU A 206 13.79 -10.17 -7.67
CA GLU A 206 15.16 -9.69 -7.79
C GLU A 206 15.30 -8.21 -7.42
N SER A 207 14.37 -7.36 -7.87
CA SER A 207 14.38 -5.93 -7.54
C SER A 207 14.20 -5.65 -6.04
N SER A 208 13.75 -6.61 -5.26
CA SER A 208 13.57 -6.46 -3.80
C SER A 208 14.82 -6.84 -3.00
N LEU A 209 15.72 -7.65 -3.56
CA LEU A 209 16.87 -8.23 -2.85
C LEU A 209 17.83 -7.19 -2.26
N PRO A 210 18.13 -6.05 -2.90
CA PRO A 210 18.98 -5.03 -2.28
C PRO A 210 18.48 -4.51 -0.92
N LEU A 211 17.20 -4.76 -0.59
CA LEU A 211 16.58 -4.36 0.68
C LEU A 211 16.46 -5.53 1.69
N GLN A 212 17.05 -6.68 1.39
CA GLN A 212 16.97 -7.91 2.19
C GLN A 212 17.40 -7.71 3.66
N THR A 213 18.44 -6.95 3.88
CA THR A 213 18.98 -6.70 5.24
C THR A 213 18.17 -5.67 6.02
N ILE A 214 17.29 -4.93 5.37
CA ILE A 214 16.49 -3.84 5.97
C ILE A 214 15.12 -4.34 6.37
N GLU A 215 14.50 -5.18 5.55
CA GLU A 215 13.16 -5.69 5.77
C GLU A 215 13.18 -6.97 6.59
N SER A 216 12.39 -6.99 7.64
CA SER A 216 12.13 -8.17 8.47
C SER A 216 10.64 -8.36 8.77
N ASP A 217 9.86 -7.29 8.62
CA ASP A 217 8.42 -7.26 8.88
C ASP A 217 7.69 -7.14 7.55
N PHE A 218 6.70 -8.00 7.35
CA PHE A 218 5.99 -8.06 6.07
C PHE A 218 4.48 -7.95 6.25
N ALA A 219 3.83 -7.43 5.22
CA ALA A 219 2.39 -7.29 5.17
C ALA A 219 1.84 -7.89 3.87
N VAL A 220 0.70 -8.57 3.98
CA VAL A 220 0.00 -9.21 2.84
C VAL A 220 -1.40 -8.64 2.71
N ASP A 221 -1.78 -8.27 1.49
CA ASP A 221 -3.14 -7.88 1.15
C ASP A 221 -3.39 -8.02 -0.36
N SER A 222 -4.63 -7.78 -0.78
CA SER A 222 -5.04 -7.79 -2.18
C SER A 222 -5.77 -6.52 -2.57
N SER A 223 -5.63 -6.13 -3.84
CA SER A 223 -6.37 -5.00 -4.39
C SER A 223 -6.69 -5.20 -5.87
N GLY A 224 -7.78 -4.55 -6.33
CA GLY A 224 -8.19 -4.62 -7.73
C GLY A 224 -7.57 -3.52 -8.58
N PHE A 225 -7.25 -3.87 -9.85
CA PHE A 225 -6.97 -2.92 -10.92
C PHE A 225 -8.07 -3.02 -11.97
N SER A 226 -8.74 -1.90 -12.24
CA SER A 226 -9.82 -1.84 -13.22
C SER A 226 -9.31 -2.11 -14.63
N THR A 227 -10.00 -2.97 -15.37
CA THR A 227 -9.67 -3.29 -16.77
C THR A 227 -10.56 -2.55 -17.78
N CYS A 228 -11.57 -1.80 -17.29
CA CYS A 228 -12.66 -1.26 -18.10
C CYS A 228 -12.76 0.27 -18.09
N ARG A 229 -11.70 0.97 -18.46
CA ARG A 229 -11.76 2.44 -18.54
C ARG A 229 -12.73 2.95 -19.63
N PHE A 230 -12.87 2.20 -20.74
CA PHE A 230 -13.74 2.57 -21.85
C PHE A 230 -15.19 2.09 -21.68
N VAL A 231 -15.41 0.99 -20.97
CA VAL A 231 -16.75 0.46 -20.73
C VAL A 231 -17.58 1.44 -19.90
N GLN A 232 -16.99 2.15 -18.97
CA GLN A 232 -17.69 3.17 -18.18
C GLN A 232 -18.25 4.32 -19.05
N TRP A 233 -17.48 4.74 -20.08
CA TRP A 233 -17.94 5.78 -21.00
C TRP A 233 -19.08 5.28 -21.90
N VAL A 234 -18.97 4.07 -22.44
CA VAL A 234 -20.01 3.44 -23.26
C VAL A 234 -21.28 3.19 -22.43
N GLN A 235 -21.13 2.73 -21.20
CA GLN A 235 -22.23 2.52 -20.26
C GLN A 235 -22.95 3.83 -19.90
N ALA A 236 -22.18 4.88 -19.63
CA ALA A 236 -22.75 6.21 -19.37
C ALA A 236 -23.48 6.77 -20.59
N LYS A 237 -22.99 6.49 -21.82
CA LYS A 237 -23.57 6.97 -23.07
C LYS A 237 -24.84 6.19 -23.47
N HIS A 238 -24.91 4.91 -23.19
CA HIS A 238 -26.01 4.04 -23.65
C HIS A 238 -27.03 3.69 -22.56
N HIS A 239 -26.82 4.15 -21.32
CA HIS A 239 -27.72 3.97 -20.18
C HIS A 239 -28.22 2.53 -19.95
N ASP A 240 -27.43 1.51 -20.30
CA ASP A 240 -27.78 0.10 -20.09
C ASP A 240 -27.48 -0.34 -18.66
N PRO A 241 -28.51 -0.61 -17.80
CA PRO A 241 -28.30 -1.00 -16.40
C PRO A 241 -27.55 -2.34 -16.26
N LYS A 242 -27.63 -3.23 -17.25
CA LYS A 242 -26.94 -4.52 -17.23
C LYS A 242 -25.43 -4.36 -17.44
N LEU A 243 -25.01 -3.35 -18.19
CA LEU A 243 -23.60 -3.03 -18.41
C LEU A 243 -22.99 -2.31 -17.19
N LEU A 244 -23.79 -1.59 -16.40
CA LEU A 244 -23.34 -0.91 -15.17
C LEU A 244 -22.91 -1.85 -14.05
N THR A 245 -23.36 -3.12 -14.07
CA THR A 245 -23.09 -4.10 -13.02
C THR A 245 -21.80 -4.89 -13.22
N THR A 246 -21.21 -4.91 -14.41
CA THR A 246 -20.02 -5.69 -14.74
C THR A 246 -18.75 -4.85 -14.77
N ARG A 247 -18.32 -4.38 -13.59
CA ARG A 247 -16.94 -3.86 -13.46
C ARG A 247 -15.98 -5.03 -13.54
N GLU A 248 -15.27 -5.15 -14.66
CA GLU A 248 -14.16 -6.09 -14.75
C GLU A 248 -12.89 -5.52 -14.15
N TRP A 249 -12.21 -6.32 -13.38
CA TRP A 249 -10.94 -6.00 -12.74
C TRP A 249 -10.13 -7.27 -12.49
N ILE A 250 -8.84 -7.15 -12.49
CA ILE A 250 -7.95 -8.21 -12.03
C ILE A 250 -7.58 -7.97 -10.57
N LYS A 251 -7.41 -9.04 -9.84
CA LYS A 251 -7.03 -9.01 -8.43
C LYS A 251 -5.55 -9.28 -8.30
N VAL A 252 -4.87 -8.36 -7.67
CA VAL A 252 -3.45 -8.45 -7.36
C VAL A 252 -3.30 -8.71 -5.88
N HIS A 253 -2.63 -9.80 -5.53
CA HIS A 253 -2.22 -10.12 -4.18
C HIS A 253 -0.73 -9.86 -4.08
N LEU A 254 -0.30 -9.16 -3.06
CA LEU A 254 1.12 -8.90 -2.87
C LEU A 254 1.54 -9.01 -1.41
N MET A 255 2.82 -9.31 -1.24
CA MET A 255 3.52 -9.22 0.03
C MET A 255 4.57 -8.13 -0.08
N CYS A 256 4.62 -7.22 0.87
CA CYS A 256 5.58 -6.12 0.88
C CYS A 256 6.27 -5.97 2.23
N GLY A 257 7.50 -5.44 2.19
CA GLY A 257 8.22 -4.99 3.37
C GLY A 257 7.55 -3.78 4.00
N VAL A 258 7.54 -3.73 5.32
CA VAL A 258 6.85 -2.70 6.11
C VAL A 258 7.62 -1.38 6.15
N LYS A 259 8.95 -1.41 6.06
CA LYS A 259 9.80 -0.21 6.18
C LYS A 259 9.91 0.57 4.88
N THR A 260 10.11 -0.14 3.76
CA THR A 260 10.39 0.47 2.45
C THR A 260 9.23 0.40 1.47
N ASN A 261 8.18 -0.36 1.78
CA ASN A 261 7.06 -0.69 0.89
C ASN A 261 7.47 -1.47 -0.37
N VAL A 262 8.66 -2.07 -0.42
CA VAL A 262 9.10 -2.91 -1.53
C VAL A 262 8.26 -4.18 -1.60
N VAL A 263 7.81 -4.54 -2.79
CA VAL A 263 7.05 -5.78 -3.03
C VAL A 263 8.02 -6.94 -3.22
N THR A 264 7.87 -7.98 -2.41
CA THR A 264 8.74 -9.16 -2.41
C THR A 264 8.13 -10.36 -3.12
N ALA A 265 6.80 -10.41 -3.19
CA ALA A 265 6.08 -11.46 -3.89
C ALA A 265 4.75 -10.93 -4.43
N VAL A 266 4.30 -11.47 -5.57
CA VAL A 266 3.05 -11.07 -6.22
C VAL A 266 2.34 -12.26 -6.87
N GLU A 267 1.02 -12.33 -6.67
CA GLU A 267 0.12 -13.23 -7.39
C GLU A 267 -1.02 -12.45 -8.03
N ILE A 268 -1.36 -12.81 -9.27
CA ILE A 268 -2.46 -12.17 -9.99
C ILE A 268 -3.53 -13.21 -10.29
N THR A 269 -4.77 -12.88 -9.92
CA THR A 269 -5.92 -13.77 -10.10
C THR A 269 -7.07 -13.02 -10.75
N ASP A 270 -8.14 -13.73 -11.07
CA ASP A 270 -9.40 -13.11 -11.43
C ASP A 270 -10.12 -12.54 -10.19
N ARG A 271 -11.14 -11.74 -10.44
CA ARG A 271 -11.91 -11.03 -9.40
C ARG A 271 -12.62 -11.95 -8.39
N PHE A 272 -12.86 -13.21 -8.74
CA PHE A 272 -13.60 -14.16 -7.91
C PHE A 272 -12.70 -15.00 -7.02
N ALA A 273 -11.38 -14.99 -7.26
CA ALA A 273 -10.45 -15.78 -6.48
C ALA A 273 -10.42 -15.34 -5.01
N GLY A 274 -10.42 -16.32 -4.11
CA GLY A 274 -10.24 -16.07 -2.67
C GLY A 274 -8.82 -15.59 -2.34
N ASP A 275 -8.70 -14.83 -1.27
CA ASP A 275 -7.39 -14.30 -0.82
C ASP A 275 -6.55 -15.38 -0.13
N SER A 276 -7.19 -16.16 0.74
CA SER A 276 -6.50 -17.15 1.59
C SER A 276 -5.65 -18.18 0.82
N PRO A 277 -6.07 -18.71 -0.34
CA PRO A 277 -5.27 -19.65 -1.12
C PRO A 277 -3.97 -19.06 -1.70
N GLN A 278 -3.90 -17.73 -1.89
CA GLN A 278 -2.72 -17.07 -2.47
C GLN A 278 -1.62 -16.80 -1.41
N PHE A 279 -1.99 -16.85 -0.14
CA PHE A 279 -1.11 -16.49 0.97
C PHE A 279 0.14 -17.36 1.04
N GLU A 280 -0.02 -18.67 0.89
CA GLU A 280 1.08 -19.63 0.98
C GLU A 280 2.17 -19.34 -0.08
N ALA A 281 1.77 -19.09 -1.33
CA ALA A 281 2.70 -18.77 -2.40
C ALA A 281 3.49 -17.49 -2.09
N LEU A 282 2.81 -16.42 -1.64
CA LEU A 282 3.43 -15.14 -1.30
C LEU A 282 4.45 -15.29 -0.17
N VAL A 283 4.09 -15.99 0.90
CA VAL A 283 4.97 -16.21 2.05
C VAL A 283 6.18 -17.08 1.68
N LYS A 284 5.97 -18.16 0.91
CA LYS A 284 7.06 -19.01 0.47
C LYS A 284 8.05 -18.29 -0.42
N THR A 285 7.58 -17.55 -1.43
CA THR A 285 8.43 -16.76 -2.32
C THR A 285 9.26 -15.74 -1.52
N THR A 286 8.61 -14.98 -0.62
CA THR A 286 9.35 -14.02 0.23
C THR A 286 10.35 -14.73 1.15
N GLY A 287 9.96 -15.85 1.76
CA GLY A 287 10.79 -16.60 2.69
C GLY A 287 12.01 -17.30 2.07
N GLN A 288 12.06 -17.44 0.74
CA GLN A 288 13.24 -17.89 0.03
C GLN A 288 14.40 -16.90 0.11
N ASN A 289 14.07 -15.63 0.11
CA ASN A 289 15.06 -14.55 0.00
C ASN A 289 15.19 -13.69 1.27
N PHE A 290 14.18 -13.65 2.14
CA PHE A 290 14.14 -12.77 3.29
C PHE A 290 14.03 -13.55 4.60
N THR A 291 14.77 -13.11 5.62
CA THR A 291 14.56 -13.56 7.00
C THR A 291 13.40 -12.77 7.59
N MET A 292 12.26 -13.45 7.75
CA MET A 292 11.04 -12.81 8.23
C MET A 292 10.94 -12.90 9.76
N ALA A 293 10.71 -11.77 10.43
CA ALA A 293 10.39 -11.75 11.86
C ALA A 293 8.88 -11.86 12.08
N GLN A 294 8.08 -11.20 11.26
CA GLN A 294 6.62 -11.22 11.36
C GLN A 294 5.94 -11.01 10.02
N VAL A 295 4.75 -11.60 9.91
CA VAL A 295 3.86 -11.43 8.74
C VAL A 295 2.48 -11.02 9.23
N SER A 296 1.99 -9.88 8.75
CA SER A 296 0.66 -9.35 9.07
C SER A 296 -0.27 -9.44 7.85
N ALA A 297 -1.50 -9.87 8.07
CA ALA A 297 -2.51 -9.98 7.01
C ALA A 297 -3.93 -9.79 7.56
N ASP A 298 -4.89 -9.48 6.68
CA ASP A 298 -6.30 -9.36 7.11
C ASP A 298 -6.87 -10.73 7.56
N LYS A 299 -7.91 -10.65 8.38
CA LYS A 299 -8.69 -11.83 8.85
C LYS A 299 -9.26 -12.70 7.71
N ALA A 300 -9.32 -12.20 6.46
CA ALA A 300 -9.67 -13.00 5.29
C ALA A 300 -8.65 -14.11 5.03
N TYR A 301 -7.38 -13.90 5.40
CA TYR A 301 -6.30 -14.87 5.27
C TYR A 301 -6.21 -15.87 6.43
N LEU A 302 -7.05 -15.73 7.47
CA LEU A 302 -6.97 -16.59 8.63
C LEU A 302 -7.36 -18.04 8.30
N SER A 303 -6.37 -18.93 8.38
CA SER A 303 -6.54 -20.38 8.34
C SER A 303 -5.42 -21.05 9.15
N ALA A 304 -5.64 -22.29 9.60
CA ALA A 304 -4.60 -23.04 10.31
C ALA A 304 -3.39 -23.31 9.40
N ALA A 305 -3.60 -23.54 8.11
CA ALA A 305 -2.54 -23.74 7.13
C ALA A 305 -1.70 -22.48 6.97
N ASN A 306 -2.33 -21.31 6.80
CA ASN A 306 -1.60 -20.05 6.63
C ASN A 306 -0.80 -19.67 7.88
N LEU A 307 -1.35 -19.91 9.09
CA LEU A 307 -0.58 -19.74 10.33
C LEU A 307 0.65 -20.65 10.34
N GLN A 308 0.49 -21.92 9.94
CA GLN A 308 1.59 -22.88 9.89
C GLN A 308 2.64 -22.45 8.88
N THR A 309 2.25 -22.02 7.68
CA THR A 309 3.17 -21.53 6.65
C THR A 309 4.10 -20.43 7.18
N VAL A 310 3.56 -19.46 7.93
CA VAL A 310 4.40 -18.39 8.52
C VAL A 310 5.37 -18.95 9.57
N ILE A 311 4.90 -19.85 10.43
CA ILE A 311 5.75 -20.47 11.46
C ILE A 311 6.84 -21.35 10.84
N ASP A 312 6.57 -22.05 9.75
CA ASP A 312 7.56 -22.87 9.03
C ASP A 312 8.71 -22.02 8.46
N HIS A 313 8.47 -20.75 8.20
CA HIS A 313 9.49 -19.76 7.86
C HIS A 313 10.05 -18.98 9.07
N HIS A 314 9.88 -19.53 10.29
CA HIS A 314 10.38 -18.94 11.54
C HIS A 314 9.86 -17.54 11.87
N ALA A 315 8.75 -17.12 11.26
CA ALA A 315 8.14 -15.83 11.47
C ALA A 315 6.90 -15.90 12.38
N MET A 316 6.51 -14.76 12.96
CA MET A 316 5.30 -14.66 13.79
C MET A 316 4.11 -14.18 12.96
N PRO A 317 3.00 -14.93 12.87
CA PRO A 317 1.81 -14.50 12.16
C PRO A 317 0.95 -13.55 12.99
N PHE A 318 0.60 -12.39 12.44
CA PHE A 318 -0.35 -11.43 13.00
C PHE A 318 -1.59 -11.32 12.12
N ILE A 319 -2.43 -12.35 12.16
CA ILE A 319 -3.70 -12.45 11.41
C ILE A 319 -4.84 -12.50 12.43
N PRO A 320 -5.70 -11.48 12.52
CA PRO A 320 -6.74 -11.41 13.55
C PRO A 320 -7.76 -12.52 13.43
N PHE A 321 -8.22 -13.01 14.55
CA PHE A 321 -9.29 -14.00 14.60
C PHE A 321 -10.65 -13.35 14.30
N LYS A 322 -11.52 -14.10 13.61
CA LYS A 322 -12.90 -13.68 13.33
C LYS A 322 -13.72 -13.74 14.61
N ALA A 323 -14.74 -12.90 14.74
CA ALA A 323 -15.60 -12.85 15.93
C ALA A 323 -16.25 -14.20 16.28
N ASN A 324 -16.50 -15.03 15.27
CA ASN A 324 -17.05 -16.37 15.43
C ASN A 324 -15.98 -17.47 15.53
N SER A 325 -14.69 -17.11 15.69
CA SER A 325 -13.64 -18.08 15.92
C SER A 325 -13.72 -18.58 17.35
N GLU A 326 -13.77 -19.89 17.55
CA GLU A 326 -13.75 -20.51 18.86
C GLU A 326 -12.35 -21.07 19.16
N PRO A 327 -11.90 -21.04 20.43
CA PRO A 327 -10.77 -21.83 20.88
C PRO A 327 -11.21 -23.29 20.73
N ALA A 328 -10.72 -23.94 19.70
CA ALA A 328 -11.31 -25.21 19.24
C ALA A 328 -11.30 -26.30 20.31
N LYS A 329 -12.42 -26.50 20.99
CA LYS A 329 -12.73 -27.81 21.61
C LYS A 329 -12.66 -28.96 20.60
N ARG A 330 -12.76 -28.65 19.29
CA ARG A 330 -12.75 -29.60 18.17
C ARG A 330 -11.46 -29.63 17.34
N SER A 331 -10.59 -28.62 17.41
CA SER A 331 -9.34 -28.63 16.64
C SER A 331 -8.22 -29.31 17.43
N LYS A 332 -7.64 -30.38 16.88
CA LYS A 332 -6.40 -30.96 17.39
C LYS A 332 -5.18 -30.07 17.10
N ASN A 333 -5.33 -28.98 16.35
CA ASN A 333 -4.24 -28.09 15.98
C ASN A 333 -3.80 -27.23 17.16
N THR A 334 -2.63 -27.57 17.70
CA THR A 334 -2.02 -26.89 18.86
C THR A 334 -1.60 -25.47 18.52
N LEU A 335 -1.15 -25.18 17.28
CA LEU A 335 -0.78 -23.86 16.83
C LEU A 335 -1.97 -22.91 16.82
N TRP A 336 -3.12 -23.34 16.27
CA TRP A 336 -4.35 -22.54 16.29
C TRP A 336 -4.73 -22.11 17.71
N ARG A 337 -4.68 -23.04 18.68
CA ARG A 337 -5.00 -22.75 20.07
C ARG A 337 -4.03 -21.76 20.69
N ARG A 338 -2.73 -21.92 20.44
CA ARG A 338 -1.69 -21.01 20.94
C ARG A 338 -1.89 -19.61 20.37
N MET A 339 -2.12 -19.49 19.06
CA MET A 339 -2.32 -18.19 18.42
C MET A 339 -3.63 -17.53 18.84
N TYR A 340 -4.70 -18.30 19.04
CA TYR A 340 -5.95 -17.77 19.57
C TYR A 340 -5.77 -17.25 21.00
N ALA A 341 -5.12 -18.00 21.88
CA ALA A 341 -4.81 -17.56 23.24
C ALA A 341 -3.93 -16.30 23.22
N TYR A 342 -2.89 -16.29 22.38
CA TYR A 342 -2.04 -15.12 22.24
C TYR A 342 -2.81 -13.89 21.77
N TYR A 343 -3.68 -14.01 20.76
CA TYR A 343 -4.56 -12.94 20.31
C TYR A 343 -5.49 -12.44 21.41
N THR A 344 -6.05 -13.34 22.23
CA THR A 344 -7.04 -13.00 23.25
C THR A 344 -6.39 -12.36 24.49
N TYR A 345 -5.25 -12.90 24.95
CA TYR A 345 -4.64 -12.46 26.22
C TYR A 345 -3.60 -11.34 26.04
N ASN A 346 -3.07 -11.14 24.83
CA ASN A 346 -2.09 -10.09 24.51
C ASN A 346 -2.59 -9.17 23.38
N GLN A 347 -3.86 -8.80 23.44
CA GLN A 347 -4.55 -8.10 22.34
C GLN A 347 -3.84 -6.80 21.95
N ASP A 348 -3.40 -5.98 22.90
CA ASP A 348 -2.74 -4.69 22.60
C ASP A 348 -1.44 -4.89 21.81
N TYR A 349 -0.60 -5.82 22.24
CA TYR A 349 0.64 -6.14 21.52
C TYR A 349 0.36 -6.74 20.14
N PHE A 350 -0.59 -7.67 20.07
CA PHE A 350 -1.00 -8.29 18.82
C PHE A 350 -1.49 -7.24 17.83
N MET A 351 -2.39 -6.35 18.27
CA MET A 351 -2.95 -5.30 17.43
C MET A 351 -1.90 -4.28 16.99
N LYS A 352 -0.94 -3.94 17.84
CA LYS A 352 0.19 -3.07 17.47
C LYS A 352 1.00 -3.67 16.32
N SER A 353 1.27 -4.95 16.35
CA SER A 353 1.97 -5.66 15.27
C SER A 353 1.07 -5.83 14.04
N TYR A 354 -0.19 -6.17 14.23
CA TYR A 354 -1.17 -6.27 13.14
C TYR A 354 -1.36 -4.96 12.38
N HIS A 355 -1.35 -3.81 13.05
CA HIS A 355 -1.52 -2.50 12.39
C HIS A 355 -0.41 -2.17 11.38
N LYS A 356 0.71 -2.87 11.39
CA LYS A 356 1.72 -2.79 10.33
C LYS A 356 1.17 -3.22 8.96
N ARG A 357 0.07 -3.99 8.94
CA ARG A 357 -0.67 -4.31 7.71
C ARG A 357 -1.07 -3.08 6.90
N SER A 358 -1.31 -1.94 7.54
CA SER A 358 -1.65 -0.70 6.82
C SER A 358 -0.58 -0.27 5.80
N ASN A 359 0.67 -0.76 5.91
CA ASN A 359 1.71 -0.46 4.94
C ASN A 359 1.44 -1.08 3.56
N VAL A 360 0.80 -2.25 3.49
CA VAL A 360 0.42 -2.81 2.19
C VAL A 360 -0.67 -2.01 1.49
N GLU A 361 -1.59 -1.40 2.24
CA GLU A 361 -2.56 -0.45 1.70
C GLU A 361 -1.87 0.81 1.17
N THR A 362 -0.85 1.29 1.89
CA THR A 362 0.02 2.39 1.45
C THR A 362 0.75 2.01 0.16
N THR A 363 1.33 0.81 0.08
CA THR A 363 1.99 0.29 -1.12
C THR A 363 1.05 0.31 -2.33
N PHE A 364 -0.17 -0.23 -2.19
CA PHE A 364 -1.18 -0.16 -3.27
C PHE A 364 -1.54 1.28 -3.63
N SER A 365 -1.68 2.15 -2.64
CA SER A 365 -1.98 3.58 -2.87
C SER A 365 -0.85 4.28 -3.63
N MET A 366 0.41 4.00 -3.31
CA MET A 366 1.59 4.52 -4.02
C MET A 366 1.60 4.06 -5.48
N ILE A 367 1.39 2.75 -5.73
CA ILE A 367 1.34 2.18 -7.08
C ILE A 367 0.22 2.83 -7.90
N LYS A 368 -0.99 2.92 -7.33
CA LYS A 368 -2.16 3.48 -8.01
C LYS A 368 -2.06 4.98 -8.24
N ALA A 369 -1.53 5.72 -7.29
CA ALA A 369 -1.33 7.16 -7.44
C ALA A 369 -0.33 7.49 -8.53
N LYS A 370 0.77 6.75 -8.61
CA LYS A 370 1.85 7.01 -9.58
C LYS A 370 1.56 6.47 -10.96
N PHE A 371 1.06 5.23 -11.06
CA PHE A 371 0.89 4.52 -12.35
C PHE A 371 -0.57 4.36 -12.78
N GLY A 372 -1.51 4.86 -11.99
CA GLY A 372 -2.95 4.76 -12.22
C GLY A 372 -3.56 3.45 -11.70
N ASP A 373 -4.83 3.52 -11.33
CA ASP A 373 -5.66 2.43 -10.77
C ASP A 373 -6.30 1.53 -11.84
N SER A 374 -6.12 1.86 -13.11
CA SER A 374 -6.71 1.16 -14.25
C SER A 374 -5.63 0.67 -15.22
N LEU A 375 -5.92 -0.44 -15.90
CA LEU A 375 -5.07 -1.03 -16.95
C LEU A 375 -5.54 -0.55 -18.31
N ARG A 376 -4.58 -0.27 -19.18
CA ARG A 376 -4.82 0.22 -20.55
C ARG A 376 -4.83 -0.89 -21.58
N SER A 377 -4.21 -2.02 -21.25
CA SER A 377 -4.13 -3.21 -22.07
C SER A 377 -5.50 -3.87 -22.25
N LYS A 378 -5.72 -4.52 -23.40
CA LYS A 378 -7.03 -5.06 -23.78
C LYS A 378 -7.15 -6.57 -23.55
N THR A 379 -6.09 -7.33 -23.79
CA THR A 379 -6.09 -8.78 -23.58
C THR A 379 -5.73 -9.11 -22.12
N LYS A 380 -6.20 -10.25 -21.63
CA LYS A 380 -5.97 -10.68 -20.24
C LYS A 380 -4.47 -10.78 -19.91
N THR A 381 -3.69 -11.41 -20.79
CA THR A 381 -2.24 -11.54 -20.65
C THR A 381 -1.57 -10.17 -20.57
N ALA A 382 -1.90 -9.26 -21.49
CA ALA A 382 -1.35 -7.92 -21.48
C ALA A 382 -1.75 -7.10 -20.25
N GLN A 383 -2.95 -7.32 -19.70
CA GLN A 383 -3.38 -6.68 -18.45
C GLN A 383 -2.57 -7.19 -17.26
N ILE A 384 -2.31 -8.49 -17.20
CA ILE A 384 -1.45 -9.11 -16.16
C ILE A 384 -0.04 -8.53 -16.25
N ASN A 385 0.55 -8.52 -17.43
CA ASN A 385 1.91 -8.02 -17.65
C ASN A 385 2.01 -6.50 -17.38
N GLU A 386 0.99 -5.71 -17.72
CA GLU A 386 0.93 -4.29 -17.36
C GLU A 386 0.88 -4.08 -15.85
N ALA A 387 0.10 -4.88 -15.12
CA ALA A 387 0.04 -4.82 -13.67
C ALA A 387 1.37 -5.20 -13.02
N LEU A 388 2.02 -6.25 -13.51
CA LEU A 388 3.36 -6.66 -13.05
C LEU A 388 4.40 -5.57 -13.33
N CYS A 389 4.36 -4.93 -14.50
CA CYS A 389 5.23 -3.79 -14.80
C CYS A 389 5.00 -2.59 -13.87
N LYS A 390 3.76 -2.33 -13.40
CA LYS A 390 3.49 -1.29 -12.39
C LYS A 390 4.16 -1.61 -11.06
N ILE A 391 4.13 -2.88 -10.66
CA ILE A 391 4.74 -3.35 -9.42
C ILE A 391 6.27 -3.31 -9.53
N LEU A 392 6.84 -3.76 -10.65
CA LEU A 392 8.27 -3.67 -10.90
C LEU A 392 8.76 -2.21 -10.89
N ALA A 393 8.02 -1.32 -11.56
CA ALA A 393 8.33 0.10 -11.55
C ALA A 393 8.24 0.71 -10.15
N HIS A 394 7.30 0.27 -9.32
CA HIS A 394 7.19 0.66 -7.93
C HIS A 394 8.42 0.22 -7.13
N ASN A 395 8.86 -1.03 -7.26
CA ASN A 395 10.05 -1.52 -6.56
C ASN A 395 11.30 -0.72 -6.90
N ILE A 396 11.51 -0.41 -8.18
CA ILE A 396 12.65 0.43 -8.59
C ILE A 396 12.55 1.83 -7.96
N CYS A 397 11.34 2.42 -7.85
CA CYS A 397 11.17 3.69 -7.16
C CYS A 397 11.46 3.59 -5.65
N CYS A 398 11.08 2.48 -5.00
CA CYS A 398 11.44 2.21 -3.60
C CYS A 398 12.96 2.09 -3.42
N LEU A 399 13.65 1.40 -4.35
CA LEU A 399 15.11 1.32 -4.34
C LEU A 399 15.75 2.70 -4.48
N ILE A 400 15.29 3.52 -5.43
CA ILE A 400 15.81 4.88 -5.61
C ILE A 400 15.65 5.68 -4.32
N GLN A 401 14.48 5.64 -3.71
CA GLN A 401 14.26 6.31 -2.43
C GLN A 401 15.24 5.81 -1.36
N SER A 402 15.44 4.50 -1.26
CA SER A 402 16.32 3.86 -0.29
C SER A 402 17.80 4.16 -0.56
N MET A 403 18.21 4.35 -1.81
CA MET A 403 19.57 4.76 -2.16
C MET A 403 19.92 6.12 -1.52
N PHE A 404 19.00 7.07 -1.57
CA PHE A 404 19.24 8.40 -1.04
C PHE A 404 18.99 8.52 0.46
N GLU A 405 18.02 7.79 1.01
CA GLU A 405 17.66 7.86 2.44
C GLU A 405 18.52 6.94 3.31
N LEU A 406 18.92 5.78 2.79
CA LEU A 406 19.62 4.72 3.54
C LEU A 406 21.02 4.44 2.99
N GLU A 407 21.48 5.21 1.99
CA GLU A 407 22.79 5.08 1.34
C GLU A 407 23.04 3.67 0.74
N ILE A 408 21.98 2.97 0.31
CA ILE A 408 22.08 1.64 -0.28
C ILE A 408 22.65 1.75 -1.69
N LYS A 409 23.47 0.78 -2.05
CA LYS A 409 23.95 0.57 -3.42
C LYS A 409 23.29 -0.70 -3.97
N PRO A 410 22.22 -0.58 -4.78
CA PRO A 410 21.59 -1.75 -5.34
C PRO A 410 22.54 -2.51 -6.26
N GLU A 411 22.68 -3.80 -5.99
CA GLU A 411 23.37 -4.78 -6.82
C GLU A 411 22.37 -5.89 -7.15
N PHE A 412 22.31 -6.28 -8.41
CA PHE A 412 21.43 -7.33 -8.89
C PHE A 412 22.28 -8.50 -9.35
N TRP A 413 21.72 -9.71 -9.31
CA TRP A 413 22.35 -10.93 -9.82
C TRP A 413 23.70 -11.20 -9.12
N SER A 414 23.70 -11.27 -7.76
CA SER A 414 24.93 -11.62 -7.03
C SER A 414 25.43 -12.99 -7.46
N GLU A 415 26.76 -13.13 -7.62
CA GLU A 415 27.45 -14.30 -8.20
C GLU A 415 27.26 -15.62 -7.42
N GLU A 416 26.50 -15.66 -6.33
CA GLU A 416 26.23 -16.89 -5.57
C GLU A 416 25.23 -17.85 -6.26
N LEU A 417 24.70 -17.50 -7.43
CA LEU A 417 23.77 -18.32 -8.23
C LEU A 417 24.28 -18.64 -9.64
N ALA A 418 25.57 -18.53 -9.90
CA ALA A 418 26.17 -18.94 -11.16
C ALA A 418 26.71 -20.38 -11.10
#